data_b9f1aea621a52df5b72c28c8131f966d
#
_entry.id   b9f1aea621a52df5b72c28c8131f966d
#
_cell.length_a   1.000
_cell.length_b   1.000
_cell.length_c   1.000
_cell.angle_alpha   90.00
_cell.angle_beta   90.00
_cell.angle_gamma   90.00
#
_symmetry.space_group_name_H-M   'P 1'
#
loop_
_entity.id
_entity.type
_entity.pdbx_description
1 polymer ?
#
loop_
_entity_poly.entity_id
_entity_poly.type
_entity_poly.pdbx_seq_one_letter_code
_entity_poly.pdbx_strand_id
1 'polypeptide(L)'
;MITSAPAPTIISTDPGIDDAVAIAIALGSPLMDVQLICPIAGNVSVEKTTLNTRLLLTFLNQSPRIVQGSRKPLLRPLKDASGVHGKTGMDGYPFPEPNVPVDTVTSAAVAMHETVMTNSQPVTLIGIGPLTDIALFIHQYPDDLKKIKQLVLMGGALGRGNFGVLSEFNFGTDPEAAKIVFNSGLPIRVAPMEVGRQAKILPATSEKIKHLGKVGDMFYALFSKYRGGSFKTGLNMYDALAMAMILAPTCFTEVQTHVAIETPVSYTHLTLPTTPYV
;
A
#
# COMPACT_ATOMS: atom_id res chain seq x y z
N MET A 1 -16.12 4.37 23.51
CA MET A 1 -16.77 5.17 22.45
C MET A 1 -15.66 5.87 21.68
N ILE A 2 -15.61 5.70 20.35
CA ILE A 2 -14.64 6.39 19.49
C ILE A 2 -15.13 7.84 19.42
N THR A 3 -14.39 8.78 20.00
CA THR A 3 -14.78 10.20 20.13
C THR A 3 -14.20 11.09 19.04
N SER A 4 -13.40 10.55 18.12
CA SER A 4 -12.83 11.30 16.99
C SER A 4 -13.55 10.96 15.69
N ALA A 5 -13.80 12.00 14.87
CA ALA A 5 -14.29 11.79 13.50
C ALA A 5 -13.31 10.91 12.70
N PRO A 6 -13.82 10.10 11.75
CA PRO A 6 -12.96 9.32 10.86
C PRO A 6 -11.95 10.20 10.14
N ALA A 7 -10.70 9.75 10.03
CA ALA A 7 -9.65 10.52 9.37
C ALA A 7 -9.79 10.43 7.84
N PRO A 8 -9.87 11.57 7.11
CA PRO A 8 -9.83 11.55 5.66
C PRO A 8 -8.58 10.81 5.17
N THR A 9 -8.78 9.84 4.30
CA THR A 9 -7.71 8.90 3.91
C THR A 9 -7.64 8.74 2.40
N ILE A 10 -6.42 8.82 1.87
CA ILE A 10 -6.07 8.52 0.48
C ILE A 10 -5.18 7.29 0.48
N ILE A 11 -5.42 6.34 -0.43
CA ILE A 11 -4.63 5.11 -0.58
C ILE A 11 -4.06 5.04 -1.99
N SER A 12 -2.73 5.00 -2.12
CA SER A 12 -2.01 4.61 -3.33
C SER A 12 -1.56 3.16 -3.18
N THR A 13 -1.92 2.29 -4.13
CA THR A 13 -1.85 0.82 -3.97
C THR A 13 -1.71 0.14 -5.33
N ASP A 14 -1.13 -1.05 -5.39
CA ASP A 14 -1.03 -1.85 -6.63
C ASP A 14 -1.70 -3.24 -6.47
N PRO A 15 -3.05 -3.27 -6.27
CA PRO A 15 -3.75 -4.39 -5.66
C PRO A 15 -3.35 -5.78 -6.11
N GLY A 16 -2.57 -6.40 -5.21
CA GLY A 16 -2.36 -7.81 -5.07
C GLY A 16 -3.20 -8.37 -3.92
N ILE A 17 -2.85 -9.56 -3.44
CA ILE A 17 -3.64 -10.26 -2.42
C ILE A 17 -3.53 -9.60 -1.04
N ASP A 18 -2.36 -9.14 -0.63
CA ASP A 18 -2.16 -8.44 0.65
C ASP A 18 -2.65 -6.99 0.63
N ASP A 19 -2.54 -6.28 -0.52
CA ASP A 19 -3.23 -5.00 -0.74
C ASP A 19 -4.75 -5.14 -0.52
N ALA A 20 -5.36 -6.21 -1.05
CA ALA A 20 -6.79 -6.44 -0.89
C ALA A 20 -7.19 -6.55 0.60
N VAL A 21 -6.34 -7.17 1.42
CA VAL A 21 -6.52 -7.22 2.88
C VAL A 21 -6.43 -5.82 3.48
N ALA A 22 -5.40 -5.05 3.11
CA ALA A 22 -5.19 -3.69 3.59
C ALA A 22 -6.38 -2.77 3.26
N ILE A 23 -6.83 -2.79 2.01
CA ILE A 23 -7.99 -2.01 1.53
C ILE A 23 -9.26 -2.40 2.30
N ALA A 24 -9.52 -3.71 2.48
CA ALA A 24 -10.70 -4.16 3.22
C ALA A 24 -10.66 -3.74 4.70
N ILE A 25 -9.49 -3.76 5.34
CA ILE A 25 -9.31 -3.26 6.71
C ILE A 25 -9.60 -1.75 6.77
N ALA A 26 -9.06 -0.97 5.83
CA ALA A 26 -9.28 0.48 5.80
C ALA A 26 -10.76 0.83 5.63
N LEU A 27 -11.44 0.18 4.66
CA LEU A 27 -12.86 0.42 4.37
C LEU A 27 -13.80 -0.08 5.48
N GLY A 28 -13.40 -1.13 6.21
CA GLY A 28 -14.17 -1.67 7.32
C GLY A 28 -13.97 -0.91 8.64
N SER A 29 -12.99 -0.01 8.72
CA SER A 29 -12.65 0.70 9.95
C SER A 29 -13.48 1.96 10.15
N PRO A 30 -14.13 2.16 11.30
CA PRO A 30 -14.82 3.42 11.61
C PRO A 30 -13.86 4.58 11.91
N LEU A 31 -12.54 4.35 11.91
CA LEU A 31 -11.52 5.38 12.16
C LEU A 31 -10.96 5.99 10.86
N MET A 32 -11.27 5.39 9.70
CA MET A 32 -10.77 5.80 8.40
C MET A 32 -11.95 6.19 7.49
N ASP A 33 -11.87 7.36 6.88
CA ASP A 33 -12.77 7.80 5.82
C ASP A 33 -12.00 7.74 4.49
N VAL A 34 -12.07 6.58 3.84
CA VAL A 34 -11.35 6.35 2.57
C VAL A 34 -12.07 7.07 1.45
N GLN A 35 -11.56 8.19 1.01
CA GLN A 35 -12.17 9.07 0.01
C GLN A 35 -11.63 8.83 -1.40
N LEU A 36 -10.36 8.43 -1.51
CA LEU A 36 -9.69 8.23 -2.79
C LEU A 36 -8.80 6.99 -2.73
N ILE A 37 -8.89 6.15 -3.77
CA ILE A 37 -7.96 5.05 -4.03
C ILE A 37 -7.32 5.27 -5.40
N CYS A 38 -6.00 5.27 -5.45
CA CYS A 38 -5.21 5.40 -6.67
C CYS A 38 -4.49 4.07 -6.97
N PRO A 39 -5.09 3.17 -7.76
CA PRO A 39 -4.39 1.97 -8.20
C PRO A 39 -3.27 2.32 -9.19
N ILE A 40 -2.05 1.88 -8.88
CA ILE A 40 -0.82 2.13 -9.65
C ILE A 40 -0.27 0.82 -10.22
N ALA A 41 0.56 0.89 -11.24
CA ALA A 41 1.30 -0.26 -11.74
C ALA A 41 2.40 -0.68 -10.75
N GLY A 42 2.49 -1.96 -10.47
CA GLY A 42 3.46 -2.56 -9.54
C GLY A 42 3.37 -4.07 -9.59
N ASN A 43 2.61 -4.69 -8.70
CA ASN A 43 2.39 -6.14 -8.67
C ASN A 43 1.97 -6.70 -10.03
N VAL A 44 1.13 -5.96 -10.76
CA VAL A 44 0.73 -6.20 -12.14
C VAL A 44 0.58 -4.86 -12.87
N SER A 45 0.16 -4.86 -14.15
CA SER A 45 -0.07 -3.62 -14.89
C SER A 45 -1.18 -2.76 -14.25
N VAL A 46 -1.17 -1.47 -14.51
CA VAL A 46 -2.16 -0.52 -13.94
C VAL A 46 -3.59 -0.86 -14.35
N GLU A 47 -3.81 -1.42 -15.53
CA GLU A 47 -5.13 -1.87 -15.97
C GLU A 47 -5.66 -2.98 -15.05
N LYS A 48 -4.77 -3.92 -14.66
CA LYS A 48 -5.12 -5.01 -13.77
C LYS A 48 -5.30 -4.55 -12.33
N THR A 49 -4.40 -3.70 -11.82
CA THR A 49 -4.55 -3.15 -10.46
C THR A 49 -5.82 -2.31 -10.33
N THR A 50 -6.17 -1.55 -11.37
CA THR A 50 -7.43 -0.80 -11.46
C THR A 50 -8.64 -1.73 -11.47
N LEU A 51 -8.59 -2.80 -12.28
CA LEU A 51 -9.65 -3.80 -12.31
C LEU A 51 -9.79 -4.49 -10.95
N ASN A 52 -8.69 -4.89 -10.32
CA ASN A 52 -8.67 -5.52 -9.00
C ASN A 52 -9.30 -4.61 -7.93
N THR A 53 -8.98 -3.32 -7.94
CA THR A 53 -9.62 -2.33 -7.06
C THR A 53 -11.14 -2.32 -7.25
N ARG A 54 -11.61 -2.23 -8.50
CA ARG A 54 -13.04 -2.21 -8.81
C ARG A 54 -13.75 -3.49 -8.40
N LEU A 55 -13.15 -4.65 -8.66
CA LEU A 55 -13.68 -5.96 -8.26
C LEU A 55 -13.83 -6.06 -6.74
N LEU A 56 -12.79 -5.66 -6.00
CA LEU A 56 -12.79 -5.67 -4.54
C LEU A 56 -13.86 -4.73 -3.97
N LEU A 57 -13.92 -3.50 -4.46
CA LEU A 57 -14.89 -2.50 -3.99
C LEU A 57 -16.33 -2.92 -4.30
N THR A 58 -16.57 -3.47 -5.50
CA THR A 58 -17.88 -4.04 -5.86
C THR A 58 -18.28 -5.15 -4.90
N PHE A 59 -17.37 -6.07 -4.62
CA PHE A 59 -17.60 -7.18 -3.69
C PHE A 59 -17.87 -6.70 -2.26
N LEU A 60 -17.15 -5.69 -1.80
CA LEU A 60 -17.31 -5.12 -0.46
C LEU A 60 -18.48 -4.13 -0.35
N ASN A 61 -19.17 -3.85 -1.46
CA ASN A 61 -20.24 -2.85 -1.54
C ASN A 61 -19.78 -1.47 -1.04
N GLN A 62 -18.61 -1.04 -1.52
CA GLN A 62 -17.97 0.24 -1.20
C GLN A 62 -17.73 1.05 -2.48
N SER A 63 -17.73 2.39 -2.37
CA SER A 63 -17.62 3.26 -3.55
C SER A 63 -16.81 4.53 -3.32
N PRO A 64 -15.61 4.45 -2.70
CA PRO A 64 -14.72 5.61 -2.70
C PRO A 64 -14.34 5.96 -4.15
N ARG A 65 -13.92 7.21 -4.40
CA ARG A 65 -13.42 7.62 -5.71
C ARG A 65 -12.21 6.76 -6.10
N ILE A 66 -12.20 6.25 -7.34
CA ILE A 66 -11.05 5.55 -7.93
C ILE A 66 -10.49 6.42 -9.06
N VAL A 67 -9.20 6.71 -8.99
CA VAL A 67 -8.47 7.38 -10.07
C VAL A 67 -7.28 6.53 -10.46
N GLN A 68 -7.21 6.13 -11.74
CA GLN A 68 -6.12 5.31 -12.24
C GLN A 68 -4.79 6.05 -12.13
N GLY A 69 -3.80 5.41 -11.50
CA GLY A 69 -2.47 5.94 -11.30
C GLY A 69 -1.50 5.69 -12.46
N SER A 70 -0.24 5.87 -12.16
CA SER A 70 0.86 5.75 -13.12
C SER A 70 1.02 4.34 -13.67
N ARG A 71 1.30 4.27 -14.99
CA ARG A 71 1.50 3.01 -15.73
C ARG A 71 2.91 2.44 -15.55
N LYS A 72 3.85 3.27 -15.11
CA LYS A 72 5.27 2.94 -15.01
C LYS A 72 5.96 3.85 -13.98
N PRO A 73 7.11 3.43 -13.44
CA PRO A 73 8.01 4.27 -12.66
C PRO A 73 8.44 5.54 -13.41
N LEU A 74 8.95 6.54 -12.68
CA LEU A 74 9.40 7.83 -13.22
C LEU A 74 10.45 7.65 -14.32
N LEU A 75 11.47 6.86 -14.06
CA LEU A 75 12.61 6.71 -14.97
C LEU A 75 12.85 5.27 -15.46
N ARG A 76 12.44 4.27 -14.68
CA ARG A 76 12.78 2.86 -14.92
C ARG A 76 11.67 2.12 -15.64
N PRO A 77 11.99 1.02 -16.37
CA PRO A 77 10.96 0.12 -16.85
C PRO A 77 10.28 -0.59 -15.68
N LEU A 78 8.98 -0.80 -15.78
CA LEU A 78 8.22 -1.59 -14.79
C LEU A 78 8.73 -3.04 -14.79
N LYS A 79 8.97 -3.55 -13.59
CA LYS A 79 9.19 -4.98 -13.34
C LYS A 79 8.10 -5.44 -12.39
N ASP A 80 7.17 -6.24 -12.87
CA ASP A 80 6.02 -6.68 -12.09
C ASP A 80 6.33 -7.85 -11.14
N ALA A 81 5.39 -8.13 -10.23
CA ALA A 81 5.43 -9.23 -9.28
C ALA A 81 4.35 -10.29 -9.57
N SER A 82 3.95 -10.48 -10.84
CA SER A 82 2.97 -11.49 -11.25
C SER A 82 3.37 -12.91 -10.83
N GLY A 83 4.66 -13.15 -10.62
CA GLY A 83 5.19 -14.39 -10.04
C GLY A 83 4.71 -14.67 -8.61
N VAL A 84 4.35 -13.65 -7.83
CA VAL A 84 3.89 -13.75 -6.42
C VAL A 84 2.37 -13.74 -6.32
N HIS A 85 1.71 -12.81 -7.00
CA HIS A 85 0.27 -12.54 -6.87
C HIS A 85 -0.60 -13.22 -7.96
N GLY A 86 0.03 -13.91 -8.91
CA GLY A 86 -0.67 -14.52 -10.04
C GLY A 86 -0.81 -13.57 -11.24
N LYS A 87 -1.36 -14.08 -12.34
CA LYS A 87 -1.43 -13.34 -13.62
C LYS A 87 -2.34 -12.11 -13.56
N THR A 88 -3.38 -12.16 -12.73
CA THR A 88 -4.32 -11.03 -12.53
C THR A 88 -3.93 -10.15 -11.35
N GLY A 89 -3.07 -10.63 -10.44
CA GLY A 89 -2.75 -10.00 -9.17
C GLY A 89 -3.65 -10.47 -8.02
N MET A 90 -4.86 -10.93 -8.30
CA MET A 90 -5.83 -11.45 -7.33
C MET A 90 -6.48 -12.76 -7.79
N ASP A 91 -5.66 -13.70 -8.29
CA ASP A 91 -6.13 -15.01 -8.69
C ASP A 91 -6.70 -15.80 -7.51
N GLY A 92 -7.81 -16.53 -7.73
CA GLY A 92 -8.31 -17.50 -6.75
C GLY A 92 -9.75 -17.32 -6.32
N TYR A 93 -10.39 -16.19 -6.61
CA TYR A 93 -11.78 -15.96 -6.27
C TYR A 93 -12.59 -15.45 -7.49
N PRO A 94 -13.80 -15.98 -7.75
CA PRO A 94 -14.67 -15.50 -8.82
C PRO A 94 -15.41 -14.23 -8.37
N PHE A 95 -14.78 -13.07 -8.57
CA PHE A 95 -15.42 -11.79 -8.26
C PHE A 95 -16.62 -11.51 -9.15
N PRO A 96 -17.62 -10.76 -8.66
CA PRO A 96 -18.70 -10.26 -9.51
C PRO A 96 -18.18 -9.26 -10.53
N GLU A 97 -18.95 -9.02 -11.59
CA GLU A 97 -18.64 -7.97 -12.57
C GLU A 97 -18.51 -6.59 -11.88
N PRO A 98 -17.45 -5.83 -12.16
CA PRO A 98 -17.16 -4.59 -11.47
C PRO A 98 -18.16 -3.47 -11.87
N ASN A 99 -18.87 -2.92 -10.90
CA ASN A 99 -19.86 -1.85 -11.11
C ASN A 99 -19.41 -0.47 -10.58
N VAL A 100 -18.29 -0.40 -9.85
CA VAL A 100 -17.76 0.88 -9.35
C VAL A 100 -17.07 1.64 -10.49
N PRO A 101 -17.40 2.93 -10.71
CA PRO A 101 -16.77 3.73 -11.76
C PRO A 101 -15.29 4.00 -11.44
N VAL A 102 -14.52 4.28 -12.49
CA VAL A 102 -13.12 4.68 -12.39
C VAL A 102 -12.85 5.88 -13.29
N ASP A 103 -12.10 6.85 -12.77
CA ASP A 103 -11.57 7.96 -13.55
C ASP A 103 -10.19 7.55 -14.11
N THR A 104 -10.08 7.53 -15.42
CA THR A 104 -8.84 7.21 -16.15
C THR A 104 -8.25 8.43 -16.88
N VAL A 105 -8.85 9.60 -16.68
CA VAL A 105 -8.47 10.86 -17.35
C VAL A 105 -7.71 11.76 -16.40
N THR A 106 -8.22 11.95 -15.18
CA THR A 106 -7.54 12.72 -14.14
C THR A 106 -6.30 11.98 -13.67
N SER A 107 -5.17 12.68 -13.51
CA SER A 107 -3.99 12.05 -12.90
C SER A 107 -4.18 11.83 -11.40
N ALA A 108 -3.54 10.79 -10.85
CA ALA A 108 -3.59 10.52 -9.41
C ALA A 108 -3.11 11.72 -8.57
N ALA A 109 -2.07 12.43 -9.01
CA ALA A 109 -1.56 13.63 -8.33
C ALA A 109 -2.61 14.75 -8.25
N VAL A 110 -3.35 15.00 -9.34
CA VAL A 110 -4.45 15.96 -9.35
C VAL A 110 -5.57 15.53 -8.42
N ALA A 111 -5.96 14.26 -8.46
CA ALA A 111 -7.01 13.72 -7.59
C ALA A 111 -6.63 13.79 -6.10
N MET A 112 -5.37 13.54 -5.76
CA MET A 112 -4.82 13.72 -4.39
C MET A 112 -4.93 15.19 -3.98
N HIS A 113 -4.52 16.13 -4.83
CA HIS A 113 -4.66 17.57 -4.60
C HIS A 113 -6.12 17.96 -4.33
N GLU A 114 -7.03 17.58 -5.21
CA GLU A 114 -8.46 17.87 -5.06
C GLU A 114 -9.00 17.33 -3.72
N THR A 115 -8.64 16.09 -3.37
CA THR A 115 -9.07 15.46 -2.12
C THR A 115 -8.51 16.21 -0.91
N VAL A 116 -7.23 16.58 -0.93
CA VAL A 116 -6.59 17.34 0.15
C VAL A 116 -7.23 18.72 0.30
N MET A 117 -7.51 19.40 -0.81
CA MET A 117 -8.06 20.77 -0.79
C MET A 117 -9.51 20.83 -0.35
N THR A 118 -10.31 19.81 -0.63
CA THR A 118 -11.73 19.77 -0.23
C THR A 118 -11.93 19.39 1.23
N ASN A 119 -10.92 18.83 1.91
CA ASN A 119 -11.02 18.46 3.30
C ASN A 119 -10.68 19.62 4.24
N SER A 120 -11.49 19.74 5.30
CA SER A 120 -11.25 20.68 6.41
C SER A 120 -10.27 20.12 7.46
N GLN A 121 -10.11 18.80 7.52
CA GLN A 121 -9.19 18.09 8.41
C GLN A 121 -7.93 17.65 7.65
N PRO A 122 -6.77 17.56 8.32
CA PRO A 122 -5.56 17.03 7.70
C PRO A 122 -5.75 15.57 7.24
N VAL A 123 -5.28 15.29 6.03
CA VAL A 123 -5.46 14.00 5.35
C VAL A 123 -4.36 13.00 5.75
N THR A 124 -4.72 11.75 5.97
CA THR A 124 -3.78 10.64 6.05
C THR A 124 -3.55 10.08 4.66
N LEU A 125 -2.30 10.08 4.21
CA LEU A 125 -1.88 9.49 2.94
C LEU A 125 -1.23 8.13 3.21
N ILE A 126 -1.63 7.10 2.47
CA ILE A 126 -1.14 5.74 2.61
C ILE A 126 -0.57 5.30 1.27
N GLY A 127 0.67 4.81 1.28
CA GLY A 127 1.34 4.22 0.11
C GLY A 127 1.71 2.76 0.40
N ILE A 128 1.05 1.82 -0.27
CA ILE A 128 1.29 0.38 -0.15
C ILE A 128 1.67 -0.24 -1.49
N GLY A 129 2.03 0.57 -2.48
CA GLY A 129 2.60 0.20 -3.77
C GLY A 129 3.79 1.11 -4.11
N PRO A 130 4.27 1.09 -5.35
CA PRO A 130 5.31 2.02 -5.82
C PRO A 130 4.93 3.48 -5.59
N LEU A 131 5.90 4.31 -5.21
CA LEU A 131 5.64 5.67 -4.71
C LEU A 131 5.49 6.73 -5.81
N THR A 132 5.40 6.34 -7.07
CA THR A 132 5.40 7.25 -8.23
C THR A 132 4.33 8.33 -8.13
N ASP A 133 3.07 7.96 -7.85
CA ASP A 133 1.96 8.92 -7.79
C ASP A 133 2.07 9.87 -6.60
N ILE A 134 2.54 9.37 -5.46
CA ILE A 134 2.80 10.19 -4.26
C ILE A 134 3.93 11.18 -4.53
N ALA A 135 4.99 10.75 -5.21
CA ALA A 135 6.09 11.62 -5.59
C ALA A 135 5.65 12.72 -6.57
N LEU A 136 4.82 12.37 -7.55
CA LEU A 136 4.23 13.35 -8.48
C LEU A 136 3.33 14.36 -7.76
N PHE A 137 2.51 13.91 -6.81
CA PHE A 137 1.69 14.79 -5.97
C PHE A 137 2.57 15.77 -5.17
N ILE A 138 3.58 15.28 -4.48
CA ILE A 138 4.51 16.10 -3.68
C ILE A 138 5.21 17.14 -4.55
N HIS A 139 5.64 16.74 -5.74
CA HIS A 139 6.35 17.63 -6.67
C HIS A 139 5.45 18.70 -7.27
N GLN A 140 4.23 18.33 -7.64
CA GLN A 140 3.28 19.24 -8.31
C GLN A 140 2.57 20.19 -7.32
N TYR A 141 2.33 19.73 -6.09
CA TYR A 141 1.53 20.43 -5.08
C TYR A 141 2.25 20.56 -3.73
N PRO A 142 3.43 21.17 -3.68
CA PRO A 142 4.23 21.24 -2.44
C PRO A 142 3.53 22.01 -1.32
N ASP A 143 2.66 22.95 -1.63
CA ASP A 143 1.89 23.71 -0.63
C ASP A 143 0.82 22.88 0.09
N ASP A 144 0.37 21.78 -0.50
CA ASP A 144 -0.64 20.89 0.09
C ASP A 144 -0.06 20.05 1.22
N LEU A 145 1.26 19.87 1.27
CA LEU A 145 1.92 19.01 2.24
C LEU A 145 1.63 19.43 3.69
N LYS A 146 1.38 20.72 3.93
CA LYS A 146 0.95 21.25 5.24
C LYS A 146 -0.42 20.74 5.71
N LYS A 147 -1.24 20.20 4.78
CA LYS A 147 -2.53 19.57 5.08
C LYS A 147 -2.44 18.05 5.18
N ILE A 148 -1.27 17.46 4.99
CA ILE A 148 -1.05 16.03 5.20
C ILE A 148 -0.70 15.80 6.66
N LYS A 149 -1.52 15.02 7.37
CA LYS A 149 -1.31 14.64 8.76
C LYS A 149 -0.10 13.74 8.92
N GLN A 150 -0.01 12.74 8.08
CA GLN A 150 1.05 11.73 8.04
C GLN A 150 1.03 11.00 6.70
N LEU A 151 2.16 10.44 6.34
CA LEU A 151 2.31 9.48 5.25
C LEU A 151 2.71 8.13 5.86
N VAL A 152 1.88 7.10 5.64
CA VAL A 152 2.14 5.75 6.12
C VAL A 152 2.47 4.86 4.93
N LEU A 153 3.63 4.21 4.97
CA LEU A 153 4.16 3.43 3.86
C LEU A 153 4.35 1.97 4.25
N MET A 154 4.01 1.06 3.35
CA MET A 154 4.62 -0.27 3.33
C MET A 154 5.74 -0.25 2.28
N GLY A 155 6.95 -0.55 2.70
CA GLY A 155 8.10 -0.61 1.79
C GLY A 155 9.43 -0.57 2.52
N GLY A 156 10.49 -0.77 1.74
CA GLY A 156 11.84 -0.81 2.25
C GLY A 156 12.19 -2.09 3.01
N ALA A 157 13.48 -2.28 3.23
CA ALA A 157 14.01 -3.39 4.00
C ALA A 157 15.21 -2.92 4.82
N LEU A 158 15.32 -3.39 6.06
CA LEU A 158 16.46 -3.12 6.94
C LEU A 158 17.65 -4.04 6.63
N GLY A 159 17.39 -5.14 5.96
CA GLY A 159 18.37 -6.12 5.53
C GLY A 159 18.18 -6.51 4.08
N ARG A 160 18.18 -7.81 3.79
CA ARG A 160 17.94 -8.31 2.43
C ARG A 160 16.45 -8.18 2.07
N GLY A 161 16.18 -7.42 1.03
CA GLY A 161 14.84 -7.25 0.45
C GLY A 161 14.39 -8.43 -0.41
N ASN A 162 13.43 -8.15 -1.30
CA ASN A 162 12.82 -9.09 -2.23
C ASN A 162 12.91 -8.60 -3.69
N PHE A 163 13.60 -7.50 -3.94
CA PHE A 163 13.74 -6.90 -5.27
C PHE A 163 15.21 -6.54 -5.53
N GLY A 164 15.80 -7.11 -6.60
CA GLY A 164 17.22 -6.93 -6.89
C GLY A 164 18.12 -7.54 -5.80
N VAL A 165 19.15 -6.80 -5.38
CA VAL A 165 20.14 -7.30 -4.41
C VAL A 165 19.70 -7.06 -2.98
N LEU A 166 19.30 -5.82 -2.64
CA LEU A 166 18.99 -5.39 -1.28
C LEU A 166 17.65 -4.65 -1.15
N SER A 167 17.02 -4.26 -2.26
CA SER A 167 15.80 -3.48 -2.24
C SER A 167 14.58 -4.31 -1.84
N GLU A 168 13.60 -3.64 -1.25
CA GLU A 168 12.23 -4.10 -1.20
C GLU A 168 11.49 -3.64 -2.46
N PHE A 169 10.41 -4.33 -2.84
CA PHE A 169 9.74 -4.20 -4.14
C PHE A 169 9.15 -2.81 -4.38
N ASN A 170 8.39 -2.24 -3.45
CA ASN A 170 7.71 -0.95 -3.63
C ASN A 170 8.70 0.19 -3.85
N PHE A 171 9.72 0.29 -3.00
CA PHE A 171 10.76 1.32 -3.13
C PHE A 171 11.73 1.02 -4.27
N GLY A 172 12.03 -0.25 -4.52
CA GLY A 172 12.95 -0.67 -5.59
C GLY A 172 12.35 -0.53 -6.99
N THR A 173 11.03 -0.56 -7.12
CA THR A 173 10.33 -0.36 -8.41
C THR A 173 10.51 1.08 -8.89
N ASP A 174 10.41 2.08 -8.01
CA ASP A 174 10.66 3.49 -8.33
C ASP A 174 11.48 4.19 -7.23
N PRO A 175 12.79 3.95 -7.17
CA PRO A 175 13.64 4.56 -6.15
C PRO A 175 13.78 6.07 -6.30
N GLU A 176 13.61 6.60 -7.49
CA GLU A 176 13.59 8.04 -7.73
C GLU A 176 12.36 8.68 -7.07
N ALA A 177 11.20 8.06 -7.18
CA ALA A 177 9.99 8.46 -6.47
C ALA A 177 10.17 8.33 -4.95
N ALA A 178 10.71 7.21 -4.48
CA ALA A 178 11.00 7.03 -3.05
C ALA A 178 11.91 8.14 -2.52
N LYS A 179 12.94 8.53 -3.27
CA LYS A 179 13.84 9.63 -2.89
C LYS A 179 13.11 10.97 -2.76
N ILE A 180 12.19 11.29 -3.69
CA ILE A 180 11.37 12.50 -3.62
C ILE A 180 10.50 12.47 -2.35
N VAL A 181 9.85 11.34 -2.10
CA VAL A 181 8.96 11.16 -0.94
C VAL A 181 9.71 11.34 0.38
N PHE A 182 10.85 10.69 0.57
CA PHE A 182 11.62 10.78 1.81
C PHE A 182 12.27 12.15 2.03
N ASN A 183 12.48 12.94 0.98
CA ASN A 183 12.99 14.31 1.06
C ASN A 183 11.87 15.37 1.18
N SER A 184 10.60 14.98 1.25
CA SER A 184 9.44 15.89 1.26
C SER A 184 9.25 16.69 2.53
N GLY A 185 9.84 16.27 3.64
CA GLY A 185 9.61 16.84 4.98
C GLY A 185 8.30 16.39 5.63
N LEU A 186 7.53 15.51 5.01
CA LEU A 186 6.33 14.93 5.62
C LEU A 186 6.66 14.06 6.84
N PRO A 187 5.75 13.95 7.82
CA PRO A 187 5.83 12.93 8.85
C PRO A 187 5.60 11.55 8.23
N ILE A 188 6.67 10.78 8.03
CA ILE A 188 6.63 9.47 7.38
C ILE A 188 6.74 8.37 8.43
N ARG A 189 5.83 7.38 8.36
CA ARG A 189 5.89 6.13 9.11
C ARG A 189 6.02 4.98 8.12
N VAL A 190 6.94 4.07 8.36
CA VAL A 190 7.25 2.97 7.44
C VAL A 190 7.05 1.63 8.13
N ALA A 191 6.29 0.73 7.52
CA ALA A 191 6.27 -0.69 7.83
C ALA A 191 7.26 -1.41 6.89
N PRO A 192 8.51 -1.66 7.31
CA PRO A 192 9.46 -2.33 6.45
C PRO A 192 9.17 -3.83 6.35
N MET A 193 9.77 -4.47 5.36
CA MET A 193 9.55 -5.88 5.04
C MET A 193 9.77 -6.82 6.24
N GLU A 194 10.67 -6.48 7.17
CA GLU A 194 10.98 -7.26 8.37
C GLU A 194 9.78 -7.39 9.31
N VAL A 195 8.96 -6.36 9.42
CA VAL A 195 7.73 -6.41 10.24
C VAL A 195 6.73 -7.39 9.64
N GLY A 196 6.55 -7.39 8.31
CA GLY A 196 5.69 -8.35 7.62
C GLY A 196 6.14 -9.79 7.74
N ARG A 197 7.45 -10.03 7.85
CA ARG A 197 7.99 -11.36 8.12
C ARG A 197 7.66 -11.88 9.51
N GLN A 198 7.43 -10.99 10.48
CA GLN A 198 7.06 -11.34 11.85
C GLN A 198 5.54 -11.48 12.00
N ALA A 199 4.75 -10.63 11.34
CA ALA A 199 3.30 -10.59 11.42
C ALA A 199 2.65 -11.50 10.37
N LYS A 200 2.67 -12.81 10.60
CA LYS A 200 2.10 -13.80 9.69
C LYS A 200 0.66 -14.16 10.03
N ILE A 201 -0.16 -14.38 9.02
CA ILE A 201 -1.42 -15.09 9.18
C ILE A 201 -1.09 -16.59 9.31
N LEU A 202 -1.14 -17.08 10.53
CA LEU A 202 -0.88 -18.49 10.83
C LEU A 202 -2.04 -19.39 10.35
N PRO A 203 -1.82 -20.71 10.17
CA PRO A 203 -2.84 -21.65 9.70
C PRO A 203 -4.15 -21.58 10.48
N ALA A 204 -4.08 -21.55 11.81
CA ALA A 204 -5.26 -21.44 12.67
C ALA A 204 -6.03 -20.11 12.47
N THR A 205 -5.33 -19.03 12.13
CA THR A 205 -5.95 -17.73 11.81
C THR A 205 -6.60 -17.78 10.43
N SER A 206 -5.96 -18.41 9.44
CA SER A 206 -6.55 -18.60 8.11
C SER A 206 -7.89 -19.37 8.18
N GLU A 207 -7.95 -20.43 9.00
CA GLU A 207 -9.18 -21.18 9.19
C GLU A 207 -10.27 -20.36 9.90
N LYS A 208 -9.91 -19.50 10.87
CA LYS A 208 -10.87 -18.56 11.47
C LYS A 208 -11.39 -17.57 10.45
N ILE A 209 -10.52 -17.00 9.61
CA ILE A 209 -10.89 -16.05 8.54
C ILE A 209 -11.91 -16.69 7.59
N LYS A 210 -11.70 -17.95 7.18
CA LYS A 210 -12.61 -18.69 6.32
C LYS A 210 -14.06 -18.68 6.82
N HIS A 211 -14.27 -18.67 8.14
CA HIS A 211 -15.60 -18.70 8.76
C HIS A 211 -16.19 -17.31 9.05
N LEU A 212 -15.61 -16.23 8.51
CA LEU A 212 -16.12 -14.86 8.66
C LEU A 212 -17.10 -14.45 7.55
N GLY A 213 -17.89 -15.40 7.04
CA GLY A 213 -18.87 -15.17 5.98
C GLY A 213 -18.20 -14.88 4.62
N LYS A 214 -18.92 -14.22 3.71
CA LYS A 214 -18.50 -14.03 2.32
C LYS A 214 -17.10 -13.38 2.18
N VAL A 215 -16.78 -12.44 3.04
CA VAL A 215 -15.46 -11.76 3.03
C VAL A 215 -14.36 -12.73 3.44
N GLY A 216 -14.62 -13.55 4.46
CA GLY A 216 -13.70 -14.59 4.89
C GLY A 216 -13.47 -15.66 3.82
N ASP A 217 -14.54 -16.12 3.16
CA ASP A 217 -14.44 -17.07 2.04
C ASP A 217 -13.60 -16.52 0.90
N MET A 218 -13.81 -15.27 0.53
CA MET A 218 -13.04 -14.58 -0.51
C MET A 218 -11.55 -14.53 -0.15
N PHE A 219 -11.20 -14.06 1.06
CA PHE A 219 -9.80 -13.99 1.47
C PHE A 219 -9.16 -15.36 1.58
N TYR A 220 -9.85 -16.37 2.10
CA TYR A 220 -9.33 -17.71 2.17
C TYR A 220 -9.01 -18.28 0.78
N ALA A 221 -9.88 -18.02 -0.20
CA ALA A 221 -9.67 -18.41 -1.59
C ALA A 221 -8.44 -17.71 -2.20
N LEU A 222 -8.30 -16.38 -2.01
CA LEU A 222 -7.13 -15.62 -2.44
C LEU A 222 -5.84 -16.13 -1.79
N PHE A 223 -5.86 -16.39 -0.48
CA PHE A 223 -4.70 -16.91 0.26
C PHE A 223 -4.21 -18.25 -0.26
N SER A 224 -5.11 -19.08 -0.80
CA SER A 224 -4.74 -20.36 -1.43
C SER A 224 -3.83 -20.19 -2.67
N LYS A 225 -3.84 -19.02 -3.30
CA LYS A 225 -3.04 -18.66 -4.47
C LYS A 225 -1.86 -17.76 -4.16
N TYR A 226 -1.84 -17.17 -2.96
CA TYR A 226 -0.79 -16.24 -2.54
C TYR A 226 0.53 -16.96 -2.29
N ARG A 227 1.60 -16.47 -2.91
CA ARG A 227 2.95 -17.06 -2.80
C ARG A 227 3.84 -16.34 -1.78
N GLY A 228 3.30 -15.40 -1.02
CA GLY A 228 3.96 -14.74 0.12
C GLY A 228 4.02 -15.62 1.39
N GLY A 229 4.12 -16.91 1.22
CA GLY A 229 4.12 -17.91 2.30
C GLY A 229 3.32 -19.17 1.94
N SER A 230 2.82 -19.85 2.93
CA SER A 230 1.96 -21.02 2.72
C SER A 230 1.00 -21.21 3.91
N PHE A 231 -0.10 -21.93 3.69
CA PHE A 231 -0.98 -22.34 4.79
C PHE A 231 -0.30 -23.19 5.87
N LYS A 232 0.88 -23.79 5.57
CA LYS A 232 1.63 -24.57 6.55
C LYS A 232 2.54 -23.70 7.43
N THR A 233 3.17 -22.69 6.83
CA THR A 233 4.21 -21.87 7.47
C THR A 233 3.72 -20.48 7.87
N GLY A 234 2.49 -20.11 7.48
CA GLY A 234 1.90 -18.79 7.61
C GLY A 234 2.12 -17.93 6.35
N LEU A 235 1.24 -16.98 6.15
CA LEU A 235 1.24 -16.03 5.04
C LEU A 235 1.74 -14.67 5.52
N ASN A 236 2.73 -14.11 4.86
CA ASN A 236 3.21 -12.76 5.16
C ASN A 236 2.20 -11.74 4.60
N MET A 237 1.72 -10.84 5.45
CA MET A 237 0.80 -9.77 5.06
C MET A 237 1.51 -8.44 5.26
N TYR A 238 2.12 -7.93 4.20
CA TYR A 238 2.95 -6.75 4.29
C TYR A 238 2.10 -5.47 4.37
N ASP A 239 1.20 -5.27 3.43
CA ASP A 239 0.43 -4.02 3.26
C ASP A 239 -0.57 -3.76 4.38
N ALA A 240 -1.15 -4.83 4.93
CA ALA A 240 -2.04 -4.74 6.08
C ALA A 240 -1.39 -4.10 7.32
N LEU A 241 -0.04 -4.12 7.39
CA LEU A 241 0.69 -3.51 8.50
C LEU A 241 0.65 -1.98 8.46
N ALA A 242 0.61 -1.36 7.28
CA ALA A 242 0.41 0.08 7.17
C ALA A 242 -0.92 0.50 7.82
N MET A 243 -1.98 -0.30 7.61
CA MET A 243 -3.27 -0.09 8.27
C MET A 243 -3.19 -0.35 9.77
N ALA A 244 -2.53 -1.43 10.16
CA ALA A 244 -2.37 -1.80 11.58
C ALA A 244 -1.59 -0.76 12.38
N MET A 245 -0.58 -0.11 11.80
CA MET A 245 0.15 1.00 12.44
C MET A 245 -0.76 2.18 12.79
N ILE A 246 -1.82 2.40 12.02
CA ILE A 246 -2.81 3.45 12.29
C ILE A 246 -3.84 2.98 13.31
N LEU A 247 -4.36 1.77 13.14
CA LEU A 247 -5.51 1.25 13.89
C LEU A 247 -5.16 0.61 15.22
N ALA A 248 -3.96 0.06 15.34
CA ALA A 248 -3.45 -0.64 16.51
C ALA A 248 -1.98 -0.24 16.81
N PRO A 249 -1.68 1.05 17.00
CA PRO A 249 -0.30 1.54 17.16
C PRO A 249 0.43 0.90 18.35
N THR A 250 -0.30 0.46 19.36
CA THR A 250 0.28 -0.23 20.54
C THR A 250 0.88 -1.61 20.23
N CYS A 251 0.59 -2.16 19.05
CA CYS A 251 1.19 -3.43 18.60
C CYS A 251 2.60 -3.24 18.02
N PHE A 252 3.07 -2.00 17.87
CA PHE A 252 4.34 -1.68 17.24
C PHE A 252 5.26 -0.93 18.19
N THR A 253 6.56 -1.19 18.07
CA THR A 253 7.61 -0.33 18.60
C THR A 253 8.19 0.44 17.43
N GLU A 254 8.05 1.76 17.45
CA GLU A 254 8.54 2.65 16.39
C GLU A 254 9.86 3.28 16.81
N VAL A 255 10.82 3.31 15.90
CA VAL A 255 12.11 3.95 16.08
C VAL A 255 12.22 5.10 15.10
N GLN A 256 12.46 6.31 15.62
CA GLN A 256 12.71 7.47 14.78
C GLN A 256 14.14 7.38 14.22
N THR A 257 14.24 7.49 12.89
CA THR A 257 15.54 7.40 12.21
C THR A 257 15.57 8.27 10.97
N HIS A 258 16.78 8.56 10.50
CA HIS A 258 16.97 9.18 9.19
C HIS A 258 17.00 8.10 8.10
N VAL A 259 16.31 8.37 6.99
CA VAL A 259 16.26 7.48 5.85
C VAL A 259 16.82 8.19 4.63
N ALA A 260 17.81 7.59 3.98
CA ALA A 260 18.33 8.03 2.70
C ALA A 260 18.04 6.97 1.63
N ILE A 261 17.58 7.40 0.46
CA ILE A 261 17.32 6.51 -0.67
C ILE A 261 18.45 6.62 -1.69
N GLU A 262 19.14 5.50 -1.90
CA GLU A 262 20.13 5.35 -2.95
C GLU A 262 19.46 5.05 -4.29
N THR A 263 19.79 5.81 -5.33
CA THR A 263 19.23 5.66 -6.68
C THR A 263 20.19 5.08 -7.73
N PRO A 264 21.51 4.91 -7.50
CA PRO A 264 22.41 4.28 -8.47
C PRO A 264 21.96 2.86 -8.83
N VAL A 265 22.24 2.43 -10.05
CA VAL A 265 21.69 1.22 -10.71
C VAL A 265 21.92 -0.09 -9.95
N SER A 266 22.90 -0.16 -9.05
CA SER A 266 23.29 -1.40 -8.37
C SER A 266 22.70 -1.60 -6.97
N TYR A 267 22.31 -0.52 -6.28
CA TYR A 267 21.89 -0.59 -4.87
C TYR A 267 20.76 0.40 -4.59
N THR A 268 19.56 -0.10 -4.49
CA THR A 268 18.46 0.67 -3.94
C THR A 268 18.07 0.02 -2.63
N HIS A 269 18.41 0.63 -1.51
CA HIS A 269 18.11 0.11 -0.18
C HIS A 269 17.88 1.26 0.81
N LEU A 270 17.17 0.94 1.87
CA LEU A 270 17.02 1.80 3.02
C LEU A 270 18.32 1.72 3.82
N THR A 271 19.10 2.80 3.87
CA THR A 271 20.26 2.85 4.77
C THR A 271 19.85 3.44 6.11
N LEU A 272 19.90 2.63 7.14
CA LEU A 272 19.97 3.14 8.51
C LEU A 272 21.39 3.63 8.79
N PRO A 273 21.58 4.75 9.49
CA PRO A 273 22.91 5.09 9.98
C PRO A 273 23.37 4.00 10.95
N THR A 274 24.31 3.18 10.50
CA THR A 274 24.95 2.14 11.31
C THR A 274 26.12 2.73 12.11
N THR A 275 25.89 3.74 12.90
CA THR A 275 26.84 4.08 13.96
C THR A 275 26.21 3.68 15.29
N PRO A 276 26.63 2.55 15.89
CA PRO A 276 26.52 2.44 17.32
C PRO A 276 27.45 3.53 17.88
N TYR A 277 26.89 4.58 18.43
CA TYR A 277 27.68 5.41 19.35
C TYR A 277 27.93 4.54 20.57
N VAL A 278 29.20 4.21 20.77
CA VAL A 278 29.73 3.67 22.02
C VAL A 278 29.60 4.73 23.11
#